data_e4135504a31a34ff4febec035b0cae6c
#
_entry.id   e4135504a31a34ff4febec035b0cae6c
#
_cell.length_a   1.000
_cell.length_b   1.000
_cell.length_c   1.000
_cell.angle_alpha   90.00
_cell.angle_beta   90.00
_cell.angle_gamma   90.00
#
_symmetry.space_group_name_H-M   'P 1'
#
loop_
_entity.id
_entity.type
_entity.pdbx_description
1 polymer ?
#
loop_
_entity_poly.entity_id
_entity_poly.type
_entity_poly.pdbx_seq_one_letter_code
_entity_poly.pdbx_strand_id
1 'polypeptide(L)'
;MAKQIVYGEEARKALLSGIDQLANTVKVTLGPKGRNVVLGKKFGSPLITNDGVTIAKDVELEDAFENMGAQLVREVATKTNDIAGDGTTTATLLAQAIVHEGLKNVSAGANPMVMRKGMEKAVETAIDTIKANSETIKGSDDIARVGAVSSGDESVGKLIAEAMDKVGASGVITIEESKTAETGLEVVEGMQFDRGYISPYMVTDTDKMEAVIDDPYILITDKKISSIQEILPLLEQIVKTGKKLVIIAEDVEGDALATLLVNRLRGNFTCVCVKAPGFGDRRKEMLKDIAILTGGTYISSELNMNLPETQITDLGTARQIKVTKDNTVIVDGAGDANEIKARIAEIKNTIGVTTSDYDKEKLQERLAKLSGGVAVIKVGAQTEVAMKEQKLRVEDALNATRAAVEEGIVAGGGTAYVNAIPAVEKLVAKLSGDEKTGAQIIARALQAPIRQIAENAGVDGSIVYDKIRSSRKVGYGYNAYTETYCDMIPSGIVDPTKVTRTALENAASIASCVLTTESLVADKPDPKADAAMAAAAQGGGMGGMY
;
A
#
# COMPACT_ATOMS: atom_id res chain seq x y z
N MET A 1 31.98 -14.37 2.72
CA MET A 1 31.65 -14.73 4.12
C MET A 1 31.36 -16.23 4.21
N ALA A 2 31.72 -16.88 5.34
CA ALA A 2 31.35 -18.28 5.58
C ALA A 2 29.82 -18.38 5.79
N LYS A 3 29.22 -19.49 5.35
CA LYS A 3 27.78 -19.75 5.54
C LYS A 3 27.58 -20.70 6.72
N GLN A 4 26.49 -20.50 7.42
CA GLN A 4 25.92 -21.41 8.39
C GLN A 4 24.69 -22.07 7.75
N ILE A 5 24.54 -23.38 7.90
CA ILE A 5 23.49 -24.13 7.23
C ILE A 5 22.81 -25.02 8.27
N VAL A 6 21.49 -25.00 8.30
CA VAL A 6 20.64 -25.90 9.11
C VAL A 6 19.67 -26.66 8.23
N TYR A 7 19.25 -27.86 8.63
CA TYR A 7 18.48 -28.78 7.83
C TYR A 7 17.28 -29.35 8.59
N GLY A 8 16.31 -29.86 7.83
CA GLY A 8 15.24 -30.70 8.32
C GLY A 8 14.39 -30.03 9.40
N GLU A 9 14.23 -30.75 10.52
CA GLU A 9 13.38 -30.29 11.62
C GLU A 9 13.91 -29.01 12.31
N GLU A 10 15.23 -28.86 12.44
CA GLU A 10 15.83 -27.67 13.03
C GLU A 10 15.53 -26.43 12.18
N ALA A 11 15.69 -26.52 10.85
CA ALA A 11 15.35 -25.46 9.93
C ALA A 11 13.86 -25.05 10.02
N ARG A 12 12.98 -26.06 10.05
CA ARG A 12 11.53 -25.81 10.16
C ARG A 12 11.13 -25.19 11.50
N LYS A 13 11.76 -25.59 12.61
CA LYS A 13 11.51 -24.99 13.93
C LYS A 13 11.96 -23.54 13.99
N ALA A 14 13.12 -23.22 13.44
CA ALA A 14 13.62 -21.85 13.39
C ALA A 14 12.67 -20.94 12.56
N LEU A 15 12.28 -21.39 11.36
CA LEU A 15 11.30 -20.65 10.56
C LEU A 15 9.98 -20.44 11.30
N LEU A 16 9.43 -21.49 11.94
CA LEU A 16 8.18 -21.39 12.68
C LEU A 16 8.29 -20.42 13.85
N SER A 17 9.40 -20.45 14.59
CA SER A 17 9.65 -19.51 15.70
C SER A 17 9.60 -18.06 15.22
N GLY A 18 10.27 -17.75 14.12
CA GLY A 18 10.27 -16.39 13.54
C GLY A 18 8.89 -15.96 13.02
N ILE A 19 8.19 -16.88 12.35
CA ILE A 19 6.80 -16.67 11.91
C ILE A 19 5.90 -16.34 13.11
N ASP A 20 6.02 -17.11 14.19
CA ASP A 20 5.21 -16.94 15.39
C ASP A 20 5.49 -15.63 16.11
N GLN A 21 6.75 -15.24 16.25
CA GLN A 21 7.11 -13.98 16.90
C GLN A 21 6.49 -12.80 16.16
N LEU A 22 6.62 -12.74 14.83
CA LEU A 22 6.02 -11.68 14.03
C LEU A 22 4.49 -11.74 14.05
N ALA A 23 3.90 -12.89 13.75
CA ALA A 23 2.44 -13.01 13.65
C ALA A 23 1.74 -12.79 14.99
N ASN A 24 2.32 -13.24 16.10
CA ASN A 24 1.76 -12.98 17.43
C ASN A 24 1.82 -11.49 17.81
N THR A 25 2.81 -10.74 17.33
CA THR A 25 2.90 -9.30 17.52
C THR A 25 1.82 -8.56 16.69
N VAL A 26 1.54 -9.03 15.48
CA VAL A 26 0.58 -8.39 14.57
C VAL A 26 -0.87 -8.74 14.92
N LYS A 27 -1.20 -10.01 15.18
CA LYS A 27 -2.59 -10.50 15.33
C LYS A 27 -3.39 -9.88 16.49
N VAL A 28 -2.70 -9.29 17.48
CA VAL A 28 -3.36 -8.60 18.62
C VAL A 28 -4.12 -7.34 18.18
N THR A 29 -3.86 -6.85 16.97
CA THR A 29 -4.51 -5.66 16.42
C THR A 29 -5.83 -5.98 15.70
N LEU A 30 -6.13 -7.27 15.45
CA LEU A 30 -7.24 -7.69 14.60
C LEU A 30 -8.60 -7.49 15.28
N GLY A 31 -9.53 -6.89 14.53
CA GLY A 31 -10.93 -6.75 14.92
C GLY A 31 -11.22 -5.52 15.79
N PRO A 32 -12.52 -5.27 16.12
CA PRO A 32 -12.97 -4.03 16.77
C PRO A 32 -12.49 -3.86 18.22
N LYS A 33 -12.03 -4.94 18.85
CA LYS A 33 -11.39 -4.91 20.18
C LYS A 33 -9.89 -5.23 20.09
N GLY A 34 -9.31 -5.13 18.90
CA GLY A 34 -7.86 -5.19 18.67
C GLY A 34 -7.14 -4.05 19.41
N ARG A 35 -5.87 -4.29 19.75
CA ARG A 35 -5.04 -3.36 20.51
C ARG A 35 -3.89 -2.85 19.66
N ASN A 36 -3.39 -1.67 20.00
CA ASN A 36 -2.23 -1.10 19.34
C ASN A 36 -0.93 -1.78 19.79
N VAL A 37 0.05 -1.74 18.90
CA VAL A 37 1.45 -2.11 19.18
C VAL A 37 2.28 -0.83 19.24
N VAL A 38 3.26 -0.80 20.14
CA VAL A 38 4.20 0.31 20.28
C VAL A 38 5.53 -0.08 19.66
N LEU A 39 5.95 0.65 18.63
CA LEU A 39 7.21 0.45 17.94
C LEU A 39 8.24 1.46 18.42
N GLY A 40 9.38 0.97 18.94
CA GLY A 40 10.48 1.82 19.39
C GLY A 40 11.21 2.44 18.19
N LYS A 41 11.46 3.74 18.23
CA LYS A 41 12.27 4.42 17.21
C LYS A 41 13.60 4.84 17.82
N LYS A 42 14.70 4.72 17.04
CA LYS A 42 16.04 5.16 17.48
C LYS A 42 16.11 6.65 17.75
N PHE A 43 15.28 7.43 17.05
CA PHE A 43 15.17 8.88 17.20
C PHE A 43 13.68 9.27 17.15
N GLY A 44 13.27 10.24 17.99
CA GLY A 44 11.90 10.71 18.07
C GLY A 44 11.02 9.90 19.02
N SER A 45 9.72 10.12 18.94
CA SER A 45 8.72 9.43 19.77
C SER A 45 8.44 8.02 19.24
N PRO A 46 8.14 7.04 20.11
CA PRO A 46 7.66 5.74 19.67
C PRO A 46 6.41 5.88 18.77
N LEU A 47 6.29 4.98 17.80
CA LEU A 47 5.09 4.90 16.97
C LEU A 47 4.08 3.95 17.60
N ILE A 48 2.85 4.43 17.80
CA ILE A 48 1.72 3.60 18.23
C ILE A 48 0.88 3.34 16.99
N THR A 49 0.64 2.07 16.67
CA THR A 49 -0.11 1.69 15.49
C THR A 49 -0.82 0.34 15.65
N ASN A 50 -1.89 0.14 14.89
CA ASN A 50 -2.57 -1.14 14.68
C ASN A 50 -2.40 -1.66 13.23
N ASP A 51 -1.70 -0.92 12.37
CA ASP A 51 -1.45 -1.33 11.01
C ASP A 51 -0.46 -2.50 10.95
N GLY A 52 -0.94 -3.63 10.41
CA GLY A 52 -0.19 -4.88 10.38
C GLY A 52 1.07 -4.81 9.52
N VAL A 53 1.08 -4.08 8.40
CA VAL A 53 2.27 -3.99 7.54
C VAL A 53 3.35 -3.13 8.19
N THR A 54 2.98 -2.03 8.84
CA THR A 54 3.92 -1.18 9.57
C THR A 54 4.58 -1.95 10.72
N ILE A 55 3.80 -2.73 11.47
CA ILE A 55 4.33 -3.60 12.54
C ILE A 55 5.27 -4.66 11.94
N ALA A 56 4.84 -5.34 10.88
CA ALA A 56 5.61 -6.41 10.26
C ALA A 56 6.96 -5.93 9.68
N LYS A 57 7.01 -4.72 9.15
CA LYS A 57 8.24 -4.10 8.62
C LYS A 57 9.24 -3.74 9.71
N ASP A 58 8.78 -3.40 10.92
CA ASP A 58 9.63 -2.97 12.03
C ASP A 58 10.19 -4.16 12.85
N VAL A 59 9.60 -5.36 12.72
CA VAL A 59 10.06 -6.56 13.42
C VAL A 59 11.31 -7.12 12.76
N GLU A 60 12.42 -7.14 13.50
CA GLU A 60 13.68 -7.77 13.13
C GLU A 60 14.18 -8.62 14.29
N LEU A 61 14.55 -9.88 14.02
CA LEU A 61 14.95 -10.83 15.05
C LEU A 61 16.45 -11.01 15.07
N GLU A 62 17.01 -11.24 16.26
CA GLU A 62 18.44 -11.40 16.47
C GLU A 62 19.00 -12.68 15.84
N ASP A 63 18.26 -13.80 15.94
CA ASP A 63 18.63 -15.05 15.30
C ASP A 63 18.37 -14.99 13.78
N ALA A 64 19.41 -15.22 12.97
CA ALA A 64 19.34 -15.09 11.53
C ALA A 64 18.35 -16.07 10.86
N PHE A 65 18.17 -17.28 11.43
CA PHE A 65 17.28 -18.29 10.88
C PHE A 65 15.83 -18.02 11.28
N GLU A 66 15.58 -17.59 12.52
CA GLU A 66 14.26 -17.13 12.94
C GLU A 66 13.85 -15.88 12.16
N ASN A 67 14.80 -14.94 11.94
CA ASN A 67 14.54 -13.75 11.16
C ASN A 67 14.15 -14.04 9.71
N MET A 68 14.65 -15.13 9.09
CA MET A 68 14.15 -15.58 7.79
C MET A 68 12.65 -15.92 7.83
N GLY A 69 12.18 -16.58 8.90
CA GLY A 69 10.76 -16.87 9.10
C GLY A 69 9.92 -15.59 9.22
N ALA A 70 10.39 -14.63 10.01
CA ALA A 70 9.76 -13.31 10.14
C ALA A 70 9.73 -12.57 8.79
N GLN A 71 10.83 -12.57 8.03
CA GLN A 71 10.90 -11.93 6.71
C GLN A 71 9.92 -12.52 5.70
N LEU A 72 9.70 -13.83 5.70
CA LEU A 72 8.73 -14.48 4.82
C LEU A 72 7.29 -14.02 5.13
N VAL A 73 6.93 -13.89 6.39
CA VAL A 73 5.61 -13.39 6.78
C VAL A 73 5.50 -11.88 6.58
N ARG A 74 6.58 -11.13 6.76
CA ARG A 74 6.65 -9.71 6.35
C ARG A 74 6.32 -9.54 4.87
N GLU A 75 6.82 -10.43 4.00
CA GLU A 75 6.50 -10.41 2.57
C GLU A 75 5.00 -10.62 2.32
N VAL A 76 4.33 -11.50 3.09
CA VAL A 76 2.87 -11.66 3.02
C VAL A 76 2.14 -10.35 3.30
N ALA A 77 2.49 -9.67 4.40
CA ALA A 77 1.88 -8.39 4.76
C ALA A 77 2.13 -7.32 3.70
N THR A 78 3.38 -7.21 3.22
CA THR A 78 3.79 -6.21 2.21
C THR A 78 3.06 -6.43 0.89
N LYS A 79 3.01 -7.66 0.37
CA LYS A 79 2.30 -7.97 -0.89
C LYS A 79 0.80 -7.76 -0.79
N THR A 80 0.22 -8.04 0.37
CA THR A 80 -1.21 -7.78 0.60
C THR A 80 -1.49 -6.29 0.61
N ASN A 81 -0.63 -5.50 1.24
CA ASN A 81 -0.71 -4.04 1.22
C ASN A 81 -0.56 -3.48 -0.21
N ASP A 82 0.42 -3.96 -0.99
CA ASP A 82 0.67 -3.49 -2.36
C ASP A 82 -0.52 -3.71 -3.29
N ILE A 83 -1.27 -4.82 -3.11
CA ILE A 83 -2.37 -5.21 -4.01
C ILE A 83 -3.72 -4.65 -3.54
N ALA A 84 -3.99 -4.71 -2.23
CA ALA A 84 -5.30 -4.43 -1.66
C ALA A 84 -5.32 -3.22 -0.71
N GLY A 85 -4.17 -2.79 -0.23
CA GLY A 85 -4.01 -1.64 0.66
C GLY A 85 -4.55 -1.84 2.09
N ASP A 86 -5.08 -3.02 2.40
CA ASP A 86 -5.63 -3.41 3.70
C ASP A 86 -5.54 -4.95 3.86
N GLY A 87 -5.95 -5.48 5.03
CA GLY A 87 -5.99 -6.93 5.31
C GLY A 87 -4.65 -7.57 5.65
N THR A 88 -3.63 -6.77 5.93
CA THR A 88 -2.25 -7.22 6.21
C THR A 88 -2.17 -8.09 7.46
N THR A 89 -2.91 -7.75 8.51
CA THR A 89 -3.04 -8.52 9.76
C THR A 89 -3.70 -9.88 9.50
N THR A 90 -4.78 -9.91 8.73
CA THR A 90 -5.49 -11.14 8.37
C THR A 90 -4.61 -12.07 7.55
N ALA A 91 -3.87 -11.52 6.57
CA ALA A 91 -2.95 -12.29 5.74
C ALA A 91 -1.81 -12.92 6.56
N THR A 92 -1.23 -12.15 7.49
CA THR A 92 -0.20 -12.61 8.43
C THR A 92 -0.71 -13.77 9.31
N LEU A 93 -1.91 -13.62 9.86
CA LEU A 93 -2.55 -14.64 10.69
C LEU A 93 -2.88 -15.91 9.90
N LEU A 94 -3.39 -15.77 8.69
CA LEU A 94 -3.67 -16.92 7.81
C LEU A 94 -2.39 -17.66 7.44
N ALA A 95 -1.29 -16.95 7.14
CA ALA A 95 0.00 -17.57 6.87
C ALA A 95 0.49 -18.39 8.07
N GLN A 96 0.44 -17.83 9.28
CA GLN A 96 0.76 -18.53 10.52
C GLN A 96 -0.09 -19.81 10.68
N ALA A 97 -1.42 -19.68 10.52
CA ALA A 97 -2.33 -20.81 10.69
C ALA A 97 -2.06 -21.94 9.67
N ILE A 98 -1.81 -21.60 8.41
CA ILE A 98 -1.49 -22.57 7.36
C ILE A 98 -0.16 -23.27 7.66
N VAL A 99 0.88 -22.52 8.06
CA VAL A 99 2.19 -23.10 8.41
C VAL A 99 2.08 -24.03 9.61
N HIS A 100 1.38 -23.63 10.67
CA HIS A 100 1.16 -24.48 11.85
C HIS A 100 0.48 -25.80 11.50
N GLU A 101 -0.63 -25.75 10.75
CA GLU A 101 -1.34 -26.96 10.36
C GLU A 101 -0.52 -27.80 9.36
N GLY A 102 0.21 -27.14 8.46
CA GLY A 102 1.05 -27.81 7.48
C GLY A 102 2.23 -28.55 8.10
N LEU A 103 2.98 -27.91 9.00
CA LEU A 103 4.16 -28.51 9.64
C LEU A 103 3.81 -29.74 10.50
N LYS A 104 2.63 -29.77 11.14
CA LYS A 104 2.16 -30.97 11.84
C LYS A 104 2.10 -32.19 10.92
N ASN A 105 1.62 -31.97 9.70
CA ASN A 105 1.48 -33.05 8.70
C ASN A 105 2.81 -33.41 8.03
N VAL A 106 3.68 -32.43 7.75
CA VAL A 106 5.04 -32.68 7.24
C VAL A 106 5.86 -33.46 8.25
N SER A 107 5.79 -33.14 9.54
CA SER A 107 6.47 -33.88 10.61
C SER A 107 5.89 -35.30 10.79
N ALA A 108 4.65 -35.52 10.40
CA ALA A 108 4.03 -36.85 10.37
C ALA A 108 4.36 -37.67 9.09
N GLY A 109 5.18 -37.13 8.18
CA GLY A 109 5.68 -37.81 6.99
C GLY A 109 4.88 -37.55 5.70
N ALA A 110 3.95 -36.61 5.69
CA ALA A 110 3.26 -36.18 4.47
C ALA A 110 4.21 -35.48 3.49
N ASN A 111 4.04 -35.73 2.19
CA ASN A 111 4.87 -35.14 1.15
C ASN A 111 4.44 -33.69 0.90
N PRO A 112 5.29 -32.68 1.22
CA PRO A 112 4.93 -31.26 1.13
C PRO A 112 4.66 -30.81 -0.31
N MET A 113 5.32 -31.43 -1.32
CA MET A 113 5.09 -31.09 -2.72
C MET A 113 3.73 -31.55 -3.24
N VAL A 114 3.20 -32.63 -2.67
CA VAL A 114 1.85 -33.15 -3.00
C VAL A 114 0.81 -32.35 -2.21
N MET A 115 1.07 -32.08 -0.93
CA MET A 115 0.21 -31.24 -0.09
C MET A 115 -0.01 -29.85 -0.71
N ARG A 116 1.03 -29.24 -1.26
CA ARG A 116 0.96 -27.94 -1.95
C ARG A 116 -0.11 -27.92 -3.04
N LYS A 117 -0.21 -28.96 -3.87
CA LYS A 117 -1.24 -29.07 -4.92
C LYS A 117 -2.66 -29.09 -4.34
N GLY A 118 -2.84 -29.76 -3.21
CA GLY A 118 -4.12 -29.78 -2.49
C GLY A 118 -4.46 -28.42 -1.88
N MET A 119 -3.46 -27.72 -1.34
CA MET A 119 -3.62 -26.36 -0.83
C MET A 119 -4.02 -25.38 -1.95
N GLU A 120 -3.35 -25.41 -3.09
CA GLU A 120 -3.64 -24.55 -4.25
C GLU A 120 -5.10 -24.71 -4.71
N LYS A 121 -5.59 -25.96 -4.88
CA LYS A 121 -6.99 -26.25 -5.24
C LYS A 121 -7.99 -25.77 -4.19
N ALA A 122 -7.65 -25.90 -2.91
CA ALA A 122 -8.51 -25.48 -1.81
C ALA A 122 -8.61 -23.96 -1.71
N VAL A 123 -7.51 -23.26 -1.94
CA VAL A 123 -7.45 -21.79 -2.00
C VAL A 123 -8.30 -21.27 -3.16
N GLU A 124 -8.13 -21.83 -4.37
CA GLU A 124 -8.95 -21.49 -5.54
C GLU A 124 -10.45 -21.67 -5.25
N THR A 125 -10.83 -22.82 -4.69
CA THR A 125 -12.23 -23.12 -4.30
C THR A 125 -12.77 -22.12 -3.26
N ALA A 126 -11.95 -21.75 -2.28
CA ALA A 126 -12.33 -20.77 -1.26
C ALA A 126 -12.54 -19.38 -1.87
N ILE A 127 -11.63 -18.95 -2.75
CA ILE A 127 -11.69 -17.67 -3.45
C ILE A 127 -12.92 -17.58 -4.36
N ASP A 128 -13.20 -18.62 -5.13
CA ASP A 128 -14.40 -18.69 -5.98
C ASP A 128 -15.67 -18.57 -5.14
N THR A 129 -15.70 -19.20 -3.97
CA THR A 129 -16.83 -19.10 -3.04
C THR A 129 -16.96 -17.69 -2.45
N ILE A 130 -15.84 -17.06 -2.07
CA ILE A 130 -15.80 -15.68 -1.57
C ILE A 130 -16.32 -14.72 -2.65
N LYS A 131 -15.83 -14.84 -3.90
CA LYS A 131 -16.30 -14.03 -5.03
C LYS A 131 -17.78 -14.26 -5.35
N ALA A 132 -18.25 -15.49 -5.28
CA ALA A 132 -19.66 -15.82 -5.52
C ALA A 132 -20.61 -15.23 -4.46
N ASN A 133 -20.11 -14.99 -3.24
CA ASN A 133 -20.85 -14.37 -2.15
C ASN A 133 -20.65 -12.84 -2.10
N SER A 134 -19.94 -12.26 -3.05
CA SER A 134 -19.71 -10.81 -3.10
C SER A 134 -20.94 -10.05 -3.57
N GLU A 135 -21.23 -8.92 -2.90
CA GLU A 135 -22.24 -7.95 -3.29
C GLU A 135 -21.57 -6.67 -3.80
N THR A 136 -22.09 -6.11 -4.90
CA THR A 136 -21.60 -4.82 -5.42
C THR A 136 -22.05 -3.67 -4.53
N ILE A 137 -21.21 -2.66 -4.38
CA ILE A 137 -21.53 -1.40 -3.68
C ILE A 137 -22.66 -0.66 -4.43
N LYS A 138 -23.67 -0.21 -3.70
CA LYS A 138 -24.87 0.43 -4.27
C LYS A 138 -24.94 1.95 -4.05
N GLY A 139 -23.95 2.54 -3.40
CA GLY A 139 -23.95 3.98 -3.18
C GLY A 139 -23.01 4.44 -2.06
N SER A 140 -23.11 5.73 -1.76
CA SER A 140 -22.25 6.41 -0.77
C SER A 140 -22.37 5.84 0.65
N ASP A 141 -23.56 5.34 1.03
CA ASP A 141 -23.79 4.73 2.34
C ASP A 141 -22.98 3.43 2.52
N ASP A 142 -22.88 2.60 1.48
CA ASP A 142 -22.08 1.38 1.54
C ASP A 142 -20.58 1.71 1.59
N ILE A 143 -20.17 2.74 0.86
CA ILE A 143 -18.80 3.30 0.91
C ILE A 143 -18.47 3.75 2.34
N ALA A 144 -19.38 4.52 2.96
CA ALA A 144 -19.19 4.99 4.32
C ALA A 144 -19.10 3.84 5.33
N ARG A 145 -19.87 2.77 5.15
CA ARG A 145 -19.81 1.56 6.01
C ARG A 145 -18.46 0.85 5.91
N VAL A 146 -17.94 0.65 4.70
CA VAL A 146 -16.61 0.04 4.50
C VAL A 146 -15.54 0.88 5.20
N GLY A 147 -15.54 2.19 4.97
CA GLY A 147 -14.60 3.11 5.60
C GLY A 147 -14.71 3.12 7.13
N ALA A 148 -15.93 3.05 7.66
CA ALA A 148 -16.19 3.01 9.11
C ALA A 148 -15.71 1.70 9.75
N VAL A 149 -15.89 0.56 9.08
CA VAL A 149 -15.41 -0.75 9.59
C VAL A 149 -13.89 -0.80 9.60
N SER A 150 -13.24 -0.37 8.53
CA SER A 150 -11.77 -0.39 8.42
C SER A 150 -11.12 0.59 9.39
N SER A 151 -11.64 1.84 9.50
CA SER A 151 -11.10 2.83 10.44
C SER A 151 -11.53 2.62 11.89
N GLY A 152 -12.62 1.90 12.15
CA GLY A 152 -13.27 1.85 13.46
C GLY A 152 -13.96 3.16 13.87
N ASP A 153 -14.19 4.09 12.91
CA ASP A 153 -14.77 5.41 13.14
C ASP A 153 -15.76 5.79 12.04
N GLU A 154 -17.03 5.98 12.42
CA GLU A 154 -18.09 6.37 11.47
C GLU A 154 -17.84 7.73 10.80
N SER A 155 -17.18 8.65 11.49
CA SER A 155 -16.88 9.99 10.95
C SER A 155 -15.88 9.91 9.81
N VAL A 156 -14.88 9.05 9.93
CA VAL A 156 -13.89 8.76 8.89
C VAL A 156 -14.56 8.12 7.66
N GLY A 157 -15.45 7.14 7.89
CA GLY A 157 -16.20 6.50 6.80
C GLY A 157 -17.03 7.50 6.00
N LYS A 158 -17.75 8.40 6.68
CA LYS A 158 -18.52 9.46 6.04
C LYS A 158 -17.65 10.43 5.25
N LEU A 159 -16.49 10.80 5.82
CA LEU A 159 -15.55 11.71 5.18
C LEU A 159 -14.97 11.13 3.89
N ILE A 160 -14.64 9.83 3.88
CA ILE A 160 -14.16 9.11 2.69
C ILE A 160 -15.27 9.05 1.63
N ALA A 161 -16.50 8.72 2.03
CA ALA A 161 -17.62 8.68 1.10
C ALA A 161 -17.90 10.06 0.48
N GLU A 162 -17.87 11.13 1.27
CA GLU A 162 -18.00 12.51 0.76
C GLU A 162 -16.86 12.87 -0.20
N ALA A 163 -15.63 12.47 0.11
CA ALA A 163 -14.48 12.67 -0.77
C ALA A 163 -14.69 11.97 -2.12
N MET A 164 -15.11 10.70 -2.11
CA MET A 164 -15.38 9.93 -3.32
C MET A 164 -16.55 10.49 -4.13
N ASP A 165 -17.60 11.00 -3.48
CA ASP A 165 -18.72 11.66 -4.17
C ASP A 165 -18.28 12.93 -4.90
N LYS A 166 -17.34 13.70 -4.30
CA LYS A 166 -16.85 14.95 -4.89
C LYS A 166 -15.92 14.75 -6.08
N VAL A 167 -15.03 13.75 -6.02
CA VAL A 167 -14.03 13.51 -7.07
C VAL A 167 -14.36 12.31 -7.97
N GLY A 168 -15.40 11.56 -7.65
CA GLY A 168 -15.78 10.31 -8.33
C GLY A 168 -15.00 9.10 -7.83
N ALA A 169 -15.49 7.89 -8.18
CA ALA A 169 -14.93 6.63 -7.72
C ALA A 169 -13.46 6.40 -8.14
N SER A 170 -13.06 6.92 -9.29
CA SER A 170 -11.69 6.91 -9.82
C SER A 170 -10.92 8.20 -9.52
N GLY A 171 -11.50 9.11 -8.76
CA GLY A 171 -10.89 10.39 -8.41
C GLY A 171 -9.72 10.26 -7.45
N VAL A 172 -8.88 11.29 -7.44
CA VAL A 172 -7.69 11.32 -6.58
C VAL A 172 -8.06 11.79 -5.19
N ILE A 173 -7.76 10.98 -4.19
CA ILE A 173 -7.91 11.32 -2.77
C ILE A 173 -6.54 11.16 -2.13
N THR A 174 -6.04 12.21 -1.49
CA THR A 174 -4.80 12.24 -0.72
C THR A 174 -5.08 12.49 0.76
N ILE A 175 -4.15 12.07 1.61
CA ILE A 175 -4.26 12.28 3.05
C ILE A 175 -3.06 13.08 3.50
N GLU A 176 -3.31 14.21 4.15
CA GLU A 176 -2.31 15.13 4.65
C GLU A 176 -2.49 15.38 6.15
N GLU A 177 -1.41 15.82 6.78
CA GLU A 177 -1.45 16.24 8.17
C GLU A 177 -2.06 17.64 8.28
N SER A 178 -3.06 17.78 9.16
CA SER A 178 -3.64 19.08 9.44
C SER A 178 -2.71 19.90 10.33
N LYS A 179 -2.67 21.20 10.11
CA LYS A 179 -2.00 22.14 11.03
C LYS A 179 -2.85 22.43 12.28
N THR A 180 -4.08 21.96 12.30
CA THR A 180 -5.03 22.09 13.42
C THR A 180 -5.37 20.70 13.98
N ALA A 181 -6.01 20.65 15.15
CA ALA A 181 -6.47 19.39 15.72
C ALA A 181 -7.72 18.80 15.03
N GLU A 182 -8.28 19.50 14.04
CA GLU A 182 -9.50 19.10 13.36
C GLU A 182 -9.20 18.31 12.08
N THR A 183 -9.96 17.24 11.87
CA THR A 183 -9.96 16.46 10.63
C THR A 183 -11.02 17.00 9.70
N GLY A 184 -10.70 17.20 8.42
CA GLY A 184 -11.61 17.78 7.44
C GLY A 184 -11.28 17.39 6.01
N LEU A 185 -12.19 17.72 5.09
CA LEU A 185 -12.08 17.50 3.66
C LEU A 185 -11.96 18.82 2.91
N GLU A 186 -10.98 18.90 2.04
CA GLU A 186 -10.80 20.00 1.09
C GLU A 186 -10.72 19.43 -0.34
N VAL A 187 -11.31 20.10 -1.31
CA VAL A 187 -11.14 19.75 -2.73
C VAL A 187 -10.39 20.88 -3.39
N VAL A 188 -9.27 20.54 -4.03
CA VAL A 188 -8.35 21.49 -4.65
C VAL A 188 -8.10 21.14 -6.11
N GLU A 189 -7.60 22.13 -6.88
CA GLU A 189 -7.13 21.88 -8.24
C GLU A 189 -5.94 20.92 -8.20
N GLY A 190 -5.93 19.95 -9.12
CA GLY A 190 -4.85 18.97 -9.14
C GLY A 190 -5.10 17.85 -10.14
N MET A 191 -4.08 17.03 -10.36
CA MET A 191 -4.19 15.87 -11.24
C MET A 191 -3.24 14.75 -10.87
N GLN A 192 -3.61 13.53 -11.27
CA GLN A 192 -2.73 12.36 -11.21
C GLN A 192 -2.40 11.86 -12.61
N PHE A 193 -1.16 11.37 -12.78
CA PHE A 193 -0.77 10.63 -13.99
C PHE A 193 0.11 9.42 -13.66
N ASP A 194 0.06 8.42 -14.55
CA ASP A 194 0.62 7.08 -14.37
C ASP A 194 2.12 7.05 -14.74
N ARG A 195 2.93 7.80 -14.00
CA ARG A 195 4.39 7.81 -14.05
C ARG A 195 4.93 8.13 -12.67
N GLY A 196 5.88 7.33 -12.21
CA GLY A 196 6.54 7.51 -10.92
C GLY A 196 7.97 8.04 -11.04
N TYR A 197 8.69 7.99 -9.94
CA TYR A 197 10.07 8.45 -9.89
C TYR A 197 11.00 7.60 -10.76
N ILE A 198 12.02 8.24 -11.35
CA ILE A 198 13.02 7.56 -12.20
C ILE A 198 13.94 6.66 -11.36
N SER A 199 14.19 7.01 -10.11
CA SER A 199 15.06 6.25 -9.22
C SER A 199 14.49 6.15 -7.81
N PRO A 200 14.53 4.94 -7.18
CA PRO A 200 14.12 4.76 -5.78
C PRO A 200 14.91 5.62 -4.79
N TYR A 201 16.14 6.01 -5.14
CA TYR A 201 16.94 6.92 -4.30
C TYR A 201 16.39 8.35 -4.22
N MET A 202 15.29 8.65 -4.95
CA MET A 202 14.60 9.94 -4.91
C MET A 202 13.45 9.99 -3.90
N VAL A 203 13.15 8.91 -3.18
CA VAL A 203 12.08 8.88 -2.19
C VAL A 203 12.43 9.72 -0.95
N THR A 204 11.45 10.36 -0.36
CA THR A 204 11.60 11.10 0.93
C THR A 204 11.16 10.26 2.11
N ASP A 205 10.24 9.31 1.87
CA ASP A 205 9.77 8.32 2.83
C ASP A 205 10.20 6.93 2.31
N THR A 206 11.19 6.34 2.95
CA THR A 206 11.72 5.02 2.58
C THR A 206 10.81 3.88 2.99
N ASP A 207 9.97 4.07 4.01
CA ASP A 207 9.07 3.03 4.51
C ASP A 207 7.89 2.84 3.55
N LYS A 208 7.38 3.94 3.00
CA LYS A 208 6.30 3.95 1.99
C LYS A 208 6.81 3.93 0.56
N MET A 209 8.12 4.08 0.34
CA MET A 209 8.73 4.22 -0.99
C MET A 209 8.08 5.36 -1.80
N GLU A 210 7.86 6.50 -1.16
CA GLU A 210 7.22 7.69 -1.73
C GLU A 210 8.12 8.92 -1.63
N ALA A 211 8.01 9.83 -2.59
CA ALA A 211 8.58 11.15 -2.51
C ALA A 211 7.45 12.17 -2.32
N VAL A 212 7.42 12.84 -1.17
CA VAL A 212 6.48 13.93 -0.87
C VAL A 212 7.27 15.23 -0.84
N ILE A 213 6.92 16.13 -1.74
CA ILE A 213 7.64 17.39 -1.95
C ILE A 213 6.65 18.55 -1.78
N ASP A 214 6.84 19.32 -0.71
CA ASP A 214 6.03 20.51 -0.42
C ASP A 214 6.65 21.73 -1.09
N ASP A 215 5.80 22.61 -1.63
CA ASP A 215 6.12 23.86 -2.31
C ASP A 215 7.24 23.74 -3.37
N PRO A 216 7.22 22.70 -4.27
CA PRO A 216 8.27 22.52 -5.27
C PRO A 216 8.20 23.56 -6.38
N TYR A 217 9.36 23.82 -6.99
CA TYR A 217 9.41 24.23 -8.39
C TYR A 217 9.26 23.01 -9.29
N ILE A 218 8.61 23.19 -10.45
CA ILE A 218 8.31 22.12 -11.40
C ILE A 218 8.86 22.49 -12.77
N LEU A 219 9.86 21.76 -13.23
CA LEU A 219 10.37 21.87 -14.61
C LEU A 219 9.59 20.87 -15.50
N ILE A 220 9.00 21.38 -16.57
CA ILE A 220 8.14 20.60 -17.48
C ILE A 220 8.72 20.65 -18.88
N THR A 221 9.15 19.52 -19.42
CA THR A 221 9.76 19.44 -20.76
C THR A 221 9.48 18.11 -21.47
N ASP A 222 9.43 18.14 -22.79
CA ASP A 222 9.43 16.93 -23.62
C ASP A 222 10.84 16.45 -24.00
N LYS A 223 11.87 17.16 -23.54
CA LYS A 223 13.26 16.82 -23.81
C LYS A 223 13.74 15.73 -22.86
N LYS A 224 14.69 14.95 -23.35
CA LYS A 224 15.50 14.03 -22.56
C LYS A 224 16.69 14.82 -21.99
N ILE A 225 16.93 14.67 -20.69
CA ILE A 225 18.03 15.35 -19.98
C ILE A 225 19.11 14.31 -19.70
N SER A 226 20.22 14.36 -20.45
CA SER A 226 21.33 13.40 -20.31
C SER A 226 22.57 14.04 -19.69
N SER A 227 22.75 15.37 -19.86
CA SER A 227 23.88 16.11 -19.31
C SER A 227 23.40 17.14 -18.27
N ILE A 228 24.09 17.18 -17.14
CA ILE A 228 23.80 18.17 -16.10
C ILE A 228 23.98 19.60 -16.57
N GLN A 229 24.86 19.84 -17.56
CA GLN A 229 25.12 21.15 -18.12
C GLN A 229 23.89 21.80 -18.74
N GLU A 230 22.92 20.99 -19.22
CA GLU A 230 21.68 21.47 -19.81
C GLU A 230 20.78 22.20 -18.82
N ILE A 231 20.86 21.85 -17.54
CA ILE A 231 20.02 22.41 -16.46
C ILE A 231 20.83 23.11 -15.37
N LEU A 232 22.16 23.13 -15.48
CA LEU A 232 23.03 23.69 -14.46
C LEU A 232 22.73 25.17 -14.12
N PRO A 233 22.51 26.07 -15.12
CA PRO A 233 22.18 27.46 -14.83
C PRO A 233 20.88 27.63 -14.03
N LEU A 234 19.89 26.75 -14.29
CA LEU A 234 18.63 26.72 -13.56
C LEU A 234 18.83 26.20 -12.13
N LEU A 235 19.60 25.10 -11.98
CA LEU A 235 19.88 24.52 -10.65
C LEU A 235 20.60 25.50 -9.74
N GLU A 236 21.58 26.27 -10.25
CA GLU A 236 22.29 27.30 -9.49
C GLU A 236 21.35 28.40 -8.97
N GLN A 237 20.32 28.73 -9.74
CA GLN A 237 19.31 29.71 -9.32
C GLN A 237 18.41 29.10 -8.23
N ILE A 238 17.94 27.85 -8.40
CA ILE A 238 17.03 27.17 -7.46
C ILE A 238 17.71 26.92 -6.12
N VAL A 239 18.95 26.46 -6.12
CA VAL A 239 19.72 26.23 -4.87
C VAL A 239 19.81 27.51 -4.02
N LYS A 240 19.94 28.67 -4.63
CA LYS A 240 19.95 29.97 -3.89
C LYS A 240 18.61 30.26 -3.21
N THR A 241 17.52 29.76 -3.72
CA THR A 241 16.18 29.95 -3.11
C THR A 241 15.88 28.97 -1.98
N GLY A 242 16.64 27.87 -1.86
CA GLY A 242 16.38 26.79 -0.91
C GLY A 242 15.15 25.94 -1.22
N LYS A 243 14.48 26.17 -2.36
CA LYS A 243 13.30 25.40 -2.75
C LYS A 243 13.69 24.04 -3.36
N LYS A 244 12.76 23.10 -3.31
CA LYS A 244 12.88 21.76 -3.87
C LYS A 244 12.49 21.79 -5.35
N LEU A 245 12.95 20.82 -6.14
CA LEU A 245 12.66 20.74 -7.57
C LEU A 245 12.02 19.39 -7.94
N VAL A 246 10.96 19.44 -8.74
CA VAL A 246 10.43 18.28 -9.44
C VAL A 246 10.68 18.48 -10.94
N ILE A 247 11.29 17.49 -11.58
CA ILE A 247 11.56 17.50 -13.02
C ILE A 247 10.62 16.49 -13.69
N ILE A 248 9.77 16.99 -14.59
CA ILE A 248 8.91 16.17 -15.43
C ILE A 248 9.47 16.27 -16.86
N ALA A 249 10.18 15.24 -17.29
CA ALA A 249 10.90 15.21 -18.57
C ALA A 249 10.62 13.91 -19.33
N GLU A 250 10.94 13.85 -20.63
CA GLU A 250 10.84 12.59 -21.36
C GLU A 250 11.64 11.49 -20.68
N ASP A 251 12.87 11.78 -20.31
CA ASP A 251 13.70 10.95 -19.45
C ASP A 251 14.81 11.81 -18.80
N VAL A 252 15.34 11.34 -17.66
CA VAL A 252 16.54 11.90 -17.05
C VAL A 252 17.51 10.75 -16.81
N GLU A 253 18.67 10.81 -17.45
CA GLU A 253 19.63 9.69 -17.43
C GLU A 253 21.08 10.17 -17.39
N GLY A 254 22.02 9.21 -17.42
CA GLY A 254 23.46 9.48 -17.57
C GLY A 254 24.02 10.36 -16.46
N ASP A 255 24.84 11.35 -16.87
CA ASP A 255 25.51 12.27 -15.95
C ASP A 255 24.54 13.17 -15.19
N ALA A 256 23.45 13.60 -15.82
CA ALA A 256 22.43 14.41 -15.18
C ALA A 256 21.80 13.69 -13.99
N LEU A 257 21.33 12.44 -14.18
CA LEU A 257 20.73 11.63 -13.12
C LEU A 257 21.73 11.35 -11.99
N ALA A 258 22.95 10.94 -12.34
CA ALA A 258 23.98 10.63 -11.35
C ALA A 258 24.32 11.85 -10.47
N THR A 259 24.49 13.02 -11.08
CA THR A 259 24.78 14.26 -10.37
C THR A 259 23.63 14.69 -9.45
N LEU A 260 22.39 14.62 -9.91
CA LEU A 260 21.21 14.94 -9.09
C LEU A 260 21.10 14.00 -7.89
N LEU A 261 21.30 12.68 -8.08
CA LEU A 261 21.27 11.69 -7.00
C LEU A 261 22.36 11.93 -5.96
N VAL A 262 23.60 12.18 -6.40
CA VAL A 262 24.73 12.46 -5.48
C VAL A 262 24.46 13.70 -4.63
N ASN A 263 23.96 14.79 -5.22
CA ASN A 263 23.65 16.00 -4.48
C ASN A 263 22.49 15.81 -3.50
N ARG A 264 21.47 15.04 -3.89
CA ARG A 264 20.38 14.67 -3.00
C ARG A 264 20.87 13.84 -1.81
N LEU A 265 21.66 12.77 -2.05
CA LEU A 265 22.21 11.91 -0.98
C LEU A 265 23.11 12.67 -0.01
N ARG A 266 23.80 13.71 -0.49
CA ARG A 266 24.59 14.63 0.34
C ARG A 266 23.75 15.66 1.10
N GLY A 267 22.44 15.71 0.86
CA GLY A 267 21.55 16.69 1.49
C GLY A 267 21.69 18.13 0.96
N ASN A 268 22.44 18.34 -0.12
CA ASN A 268 22.67 19.67 -0.68
C ASN A 268 21.46 20.21 -1.43
N PHE A 269 20.68 19.33 -2.04
CA PHE A 269 19.56 19.71 -2.88
C PHE A 269 18.52 18.59 -2.99
N THR A 270 17.26 18.90 -2.76
CA THR A 270 16.17 17.93 -2.89
C THR A 270 15.53 18.05 -4.26
N CYS A 271 15.66 16.99 -5.07
CA CYS A 271 14.94 16.89 -6.34
C CYS A 271 14.35 15.51 -6.55
N VAL A 272 13.27 15.46 -7.35
CA VAL A 272 12.64 14.25 -7.82
C VAL A 272 12.46 14.36 -9.32
N CYS A 273 12.88 13.31 -10.05
CA CYS A 273 12.71 13.23 -11.49
C CYS A 273 11.63 12.20 -11.82
N VAL A 274 10.72 12.59 -12.69
CA VAL A 274 9.57 11.80 -13.14
C VAL A 274 9.55 11.77 -14.65
N LYS A 275 9.22 10.61 -15.24
CA LYS A 275 9.02 10.54 -16.70
C LYS A 275 7.70 11.20 -17.09
N ALA A 276 7.73 11.94 -18.18
CA ALA A 276 6.55 12.58 -18.76
C ALA A 276 5.47 11.52 -19.12
N PRO A 277 4.20 11.79 -18.81
CA PRO A 277 3.11 10.88 -19.15
C PRO A 277 2.83 10.83 -20.65
N GLY A 278 2.38 9.68 -21.13
CA GLY A 278 2.02 9.47 -22.54
C GLY A 278 3.22 9.33 -23.48
N PHE A 279 2.92 9.28 -24.77
CA PHE A 279 3.90 9.14 -25.87
C PHE A 279 3.49 10.04 -27.04
N GLY A 280 4.48 10.51 -27.84
CA GLY A 280 4.24 11.33 -29.02
C GLY A 280 3.43 12.59 -28.72
N ASP A 281 2.46 12.92 -29.56
CA ASP A 281 1.64 14.13 -29.41
C ASP A 281 0.79 14.14 -28.14
N ARG A 282 0.38 12.97 -27.62
CA ARG A 282 -0.32 12.87 -26.33
C ARG A 282 0.56 13.33 -25.18
N ARG A 283 1.85 13.00 -25.18
CA ARG A 283 2.80 13.48 -24.16
C ARG A 283 2.82 15.00 -24.14
N LYS A 284 2.93 15.63 -25.31
CA LYS A 284 2.95 17.10 -25.44
C LYS A 284 1.70 17.74 -24.86
N GLU A 285 0.55 17.19 -25.19
CA GLU A 285 -0.73 17.68 -24.72
C GLU A 285 -0.91 17.50 -23.20
N MET A 286 -0.44 16.38 -22.63
CA MET A 286 -0.45 16.18 -21.17
C MET A 286 0.55 17.10 -20.45
N LEU A 287 1.72 17.37 -21.02
CA LEU A 287 2.68 18.32 -20.49
C LEU A 287 2.14 19.76 -20.52
N LYS A 288 1.38 20.14 -21.54
CA LYS A 288 0.66 21.42 -21.60
C LYS A 288 -0.39 21.50 -20.48
N ASP A 289 -1.16 20.42 -20.25
CA ASP A 289 -2.16 20.39 -19.18
C ASP A 289 -1.50 20.55 -17.80
N ILE A 290 -0.35 19.88 -17.58
CA ILE A 290 0.43 20.02 -16.35
C ILE A 290 0.98 21.46 -16.21
N ALA A 291 1.46 22.07 -17.29
CA ALA A 291 1.95 23.44 -17.28
C ALA A 291 0.85 24.44 -16.90
N ILE A 292 -0.32 24.33 -17.53
CA ILE A 292 -1.48 25.18 -17.19
C ILE A 292 -1.92 24.98 -15.75
N LEU A 293 -1.98 23.72 -15.27
CA LEU A 293 -2.37 23.41 -13.90
C LEU A 293 -1.41 24.00 -12.86
N THR A 294 -0.12 24.05 -13.17
CA THR A 294 0.92 24.48 -12.21
C THR A 294 1.38 25.92 -12.42
N GLY A 295 0.83 26.61 -13.41
CA GLY A 295 1.24 27.98 -13.77
C GLY A 295 2.64 28.08 -14.34
N GLY A 296 3.19 26.96 -14.86
CA GLY A 296 4.51 26.89 -15.47
C GLY A 296 4.48 26.93 -16.99
N THR A 297 5.67 26.96 -17.58
CA THR A 297 5.86 26.92 -19.03
C THR A 297 6.29 25.52 -19.46
N TYR A 298 5.65 24.98 -20.49
CA TYR A 298 6.08 23.76 -21.15
C TYR A 298 7.28 24.04 -22.06
N ILE A 299 8.47 23.61 -21.64
CA ILE A 299 9.71 23.79 -22.38
C ILE A 299 9.82 22.77 -23.50
N SER A 300 9.62 23.20 -24.74
CA SER A 300 9.60 22.32 -25.91
C SER A 300 10.52 22.81 -27.03
N SER A 301 11.14 21.84 -27.72
CA SER A 301 11.94 22.12 -28.91
C SER A 301 11.10 22.69 -30.05
N GLU A 302 9.82 22.33 -30.16
CA GLU A 302 8.91 22.87 -31.19
C GLU A 302 8.60 24.35 -31.01
N LEU A 303 8.70 24.82 -29.75
CA LEU A 303 8.52 26.23 -29.41
C LEU A 303 9.86 27.00 -29.41
N ASN A 304 10.94 26.42 -29.96
CA ASN A 304 12.30 26.97 -29.95
C ASN A 304 12.82 27.32 -28.54
N MET A 305 12.34 26.63 -27.50
CA MET A 305 12.80 26.82 -26.14
C MET A 305 13.96 25.87 -25.82
N ASN A 306 14.97 26.33 -25.12
CA ASN A 306 16.14 25.55 -24.73
C ASN A 306 16.25 25.46 -23.21
N LEU A 307 16.60 24.26 -22.69
CA LEU A 307 16.76 24.03 -21.26
C LEU A 307 17.79 24.97 -20.59
N PRO A 308 18.96 25.26 -21.19
CA PRO A 308 19.93 26.20 -20.61
C PRO A 308 19.43 27.63 -20.44
N GLU A 309 18.39 28.04 -21.20
CA GLU A 309 17.82 29.37 -21.16
C GLU A 309 16.64 29.51 -20.20
N THR A 310 16.19 28.37 -19.61
CA THR A 310 15.06 28.31 -18.69
C THR A 310 15.33 29.12 -17.42
N GLN A 311 14.37 29.96 -17.03
CA GLN A 311 14.42 30.79 -15.82
C GLN A 311 13.49 30.22 -14.74
N ILE A 312 13.67 30.69 -13.49
CA ILE A 312 12.75 30.31 -12.38
C ILE A 312 11.30 30.70 -12.68
N THR A 313 11.08 31.77 -13.41
CA THR A 313 9.75 32.23 -13.82
C THR A 313 9.01 31.28 -14.78
N ASP A 314 9.75 30.41 -15.45
CA ASP A 314 9.17 29.41 -16.35
C ASP A 314 8.73 28.14 -15.60
N LEU A 315 9.15 28.02 -14.33
CA LEU A 315 8.83 26.85 -13.52
C LEU A 315 7.40 26.92 -12.99
N GLY A 316 6.70 25.80 -13.08
CA GLY A 316 5.44 25.62 -12.37
C GLY A 316 5.65 25.50 -10.87
N THR A 317 4.56 25.67 -10.11
CA THR A 317 4.54 25.45 -8.67
C THR A 317 3.25 24.73 -8.26
N ALA A 318 3.29 24.03 -7.13
CA ALA A 318 2.13 23.41 -6.52
C ALA A 318 2.31 23.41 -4.99
N ARG A 319 1.24 23.24 -4.24
CA ARG A 319 1.33 23.11 -2.78
C ARG A 319 2.10 21.85 -2.38
N GLN A 320 1.81 20.74 -3.05
CA GLN A 320 2.51 19.46 -2.81
C GLN A 320 2.55 18.60 -4.08
N ILE A 321 3.63 17.85 -4.25
CA ILE A 321 3.71 16.76 -5.22
C ILE A 321 4.06 15.48 -4.49
N LYS A 322 3.23 14.44 -4.71
CA LYS A 322 3.45 13.09 -4.21
C LYS A 322 3.80 12.17 -5.37
N VAL A 323 4.95 11.51 -5.28
CA VAL A 323 5.44 10.59 -6.33
C VAL A 323 5.66 9.21 -5.71
N THR A 324 5.02 8.22 -6.27
CA THR A 324 5.23 6.81 -5.97
C THR A 324 6.07 6.16 -7.07
N LYS A 325 6.25 4.85 -7.02
CA LYS A 325 6.92 4.09 -8.08
C LYS A 325 6.20 4.22 -9.44
N ASP A 326 4.88 4.27 -9.43
CA ASP A 326 4.06 4.15 -10.64
C ASP A 326 3.24 5.42 -10.95
N ASN A 327 3.02 6.30 -9.98
CA ASN A 327 2.13 7.44 -10.09
C ASN A 327 2.74 8.73 -9.56
N THR A 328 2.30 9.85 -10.14
CA THR A 328 2.57 11.21 -9.63
C THR A 328 1.25 11.95 -9.46
N VAL A 329 1.06 12.52 -8.28
CA VAL A 329 -0.09 13.37 -7.91
C VAL A 329 0.40 14.79 -7.68
N ILE A 330 -0.18 15.74 -8.40
CA ILE A 330 0.00 17.19 -8.21
C ILE A 330 -1.21 17.66 -7.42
N VAL A 331 -0.98 18.27 -6.27
CA VAL A 331 -2.01 18.76 -5.36
C VAL A 331 -1.92 20.28 -5.30
N ASP A 332 -3.02 20.95 -5.58
CA ASP A 332 -3.15 22.40 -5.49
C ASP A 332 -2.09 23.11 -6.35
N GLY A 333 -2.19 22.92 -7.67
CA GLY A 333 -1.34 23.59 -8.65
C GLY A 333 -1.63 25.10 -8.68
N ALA A 334 -0.58 25.91 -8.84
CA ALA A 334 -0.69 27.37 -8.80
C ALA A 334 -1.12 28.01 -10.15
N GLY A 335 -1.72 27.23 -11.06
CA GLY A 335 -2.23 27.72 -12.34
C GLY A 335 -3.43 28.65 -12.20
N ASP A 336 -3.65 29.49 -13.21
CA ASP A 336 -4.83 30.35 -13.24
C ASP A 336 -6.11 29.55 -13.49
N ALA A 337 -7.11 29.69 -12.61
CA ALA A 337 -8.36 28.94 -12.69
C ALA A 337 -9.14 29.20 -13.99
N ASN A 338 -8.98 30.38 -14.64
CA ASN A 338 -9.64 30.67 -15.91
C ASN A 338 -8.92 29.96 -17.07
N GLU A 339 -7.61 29.86 -17.04
CA GLU A 339 -6.85 29.09 -18.04
C GLU A 339 -7.15 27.59 -17.93
N ILE A 340 -7.25 27.05 -16.71
CA ILE A 340 -7.66 25.65 -16.47
C ILE A 340 -9.07 25.41 -17.03
N LYS A 341 -10.05 26.32 -16.75
CA LYS A 341 -11.42 26.20 -17.30
C LYS A 341 -11.43 26.33 -18.83
N ALA A 342 -10.66 27.23 -19.40
CA ALA A 342 -10.54 27.36 -20.85
C ALA A 342 -9.98 26.08 -21.49
N ARG A 343 -8.95 25.47 -20.86
CA ARG A 343 -8.38 24.22 -21.32
C ARG A 343 -9.36 23.06 -21.24
N ILE A 344 -10.13 22.95 -20.16
CA ILE A 344 -11.21 21.98 -20.00
C ILE A 344 -12.28 22.15 -21.11
N ALA A 345 -12.65 23.38 -21.44
CA ALA A 345 -13.60 23.67 -22.53
C ALA A 345 -13.04 23.28 -23.89
N GLU A 346 -11.77 23.55 -24.16
CA GLU A 346 -11.08 23.12 -25.39
C GLU A 346 -11.10 21.60 -25.57
N ILE A 347 -10.75 20.84 -24.51
CA ILE A 347 -10.78 19.37 -24.53
C ILE A 347 -12.21 18.86 -24.79
N LYS A 348 -13.23 19.45 -24.13
CA LYS A 348 -14.64 19.10 -24.37
C LYS A 348 -15.08 19.33 -25.81
N ASN A 349 -14.68 20.45 -26.40
CA ASN A 349 -14.97 20.76 -27.80
C ASN A 349 -14.29 19.76 -28.74
N THR A 350 -13.03 19.40 -28.45
CA THR A 350 -12.29 18.40 -29.24
C THR A 350 -12.96 17.02 -29.19
N ILE A 351 -13.47 16.61 -28.03
CA ILE A 351 -14.25 15.37 -27.86
C ILE A 351 -15.49 15.39 -28.77
N GLY A 352 -16.16 16.56 -28.87
CA GLY A 352 -17.38 16.72 -29.68
C GLY A 352 -17.16 16.56 -31.19
N VAL A 353 -15.96 16.87 -31.69
CA VAL A 353 -15.63 16.80 -33.13
C VAL A 353 -14.80 15.56 -33.49
N THR A 354 -14.26 14.85 -32.53
CA THR A 354 -13.45 13.64 -32.74
C THR A 354 -14.32 12.47 -33.19
N THR A 355 -13.95 11.82 -34.29
CA THR A 355 -14.69 10.69 -34.89
C THR A 355 -14.13 9.32 -34.50
N SER A 356 -12.89 9.27 -34.03
CA SER A 356 -12.23 8.05 -33.55
C SER A 356 -12.67 7.74 -32.12
N ASP A 357 -13.30 6.59 -31.89
CA ASP A 357 -13.73 6.15 -30.55
C ASP A 357 -12.56 6.03 -29.58
N TYR A 358 -11.42 5.53 -30.04
CA TYR A 358 -10.21 5.42 -29.24
C TYR A 358 -9.65 6.80 -28.82
N ASP A 359 -9.58 7.76 -29.73
CA ASP A 359 -9.11 9.10 -29.40
C ASP A 359 -10.09 9.83 -28.50
N LYS A 360 -11.39 9.60 -28.72
CA LYS A 360 -12.45 10.12 -27.84
C LYS A 360 -12.33 9.60 -26.41
N GLU A 361 -12.10 8.29 -26.25
CA GLU A 361 -11.85 7.68 -24.93
C GLU A 361 -10.63 8.32 -24.23
N LYS A 362 -9.53 8.52 -24.97
CA LYS A 362 -8.32 9.14 -24.41
C LYS A 362 -8.46 10.62 -24.09
N LEU A 363 -9.26 11.34 -24.83
CA LEU A 363 -9.62 12.72 -24.51
C LEU A 363 -10.53 12.80 -23.29
N GLN A 364 -11.47 11.85 -23.14
CA GLN A 364 -12.30 11.75 -21.95
C GLN A 364 -11.50 11.43 -20.68
N GLU A 365 -10.53 10.50 -20.78
CA GLU A 365 -9.59 10.20 -19.69
C GLU A 365 -8.80 11.45 -19.27
N ARG A 366 -8.27 12.19 -20.24
CA ARG A 366 -7.53 13.42 -19.99
C ARG A 366 -8.40 14.51 -19.37
N LEU A 367 -9.64 14.65 -19.88
CA LEU A 367 -10.64 15.57 -19.30
C LEU A 367 -10.93 15.23 -17.85
N ALA A 368 -11.15 13.96 -17.54
CA ALA A 368 -11.41 13.51 -16.18
C ALA A 368 -10.24 13.82 -15.23
N LYS A 369 -9.00 13.60 -15.68
CA LYS A 369 -7.79 13.91 -14.90
C LYS A 369 -7.65 15.41 -14.61
N LEU A 370 -7.99 16.29 -15.54
CA LEU A 370 -7.86 17.73 -15.36
C LEU A 370 -9.05 18.37 -14.62
N SER A 371 -10.27 17.84 -14.81
CA SER A 371 -11.49 18.43 -14.24
C SER A 371 -11.91 17.84 -12.89
N GLY A 372 -11.35 16.70 -12.50
CA GLY A 372 -11.74 15.98 -11.29
C GLY A 372 -11.22 16.61 -10.00
N GLY A 373 -10.14 17.37 -10.07
CA GLY A 373 -9.46 17.88 -8.88
C GLY A 373 -8.85 16.77 -8.01
N VAL A 374 -8.41 17.15 -6.83
CA VAL A 374 -7.89 16.26 -5.79
C VAL A 374 -8.65 16.51 -4.49
N ALA A 375 -9.25 15.48 -3.92
CA ALA A 375 -9.80 15.55 -2.58
C ALA A 375 -8.66 15.32 -1.56
N VAL A 376 -8.50 16.24 -0.63
CA VAL A 376 -7.46 16.21 0.41
C VAL A 376 -8.14 16.00 1.74
N ILE A 377 -7.95 14.82 2.33
CA ILE A 377 -8.36 14.56 3.71
C ILE A 377 -7.24 15.03 4.63
N LYS A 378 -7.51 16.12 5.35
CA LYS A 378 -6.59 16.66 6.37
C LYS A 378 -6.88 15.99 7.70
N VAL A 379 -5.90 15.25 8.22
CA VAL A 379 -6.03 14.54 9.50
C VAL A 379 -5.41 15.39 10.61
N GLY A 380 -6.20 15.71 11.62
CA GLY A 380 -5.78 16.51 12.78
C GLY A 380 -5.91 15.74 14.09
N ALA A 381 -4.95 15.92 14.99
CA ALA A 381 -5.01 15.39 16.35
C ALA A 381 -4.24 16.29 17.33
N GLN A 382 -4.43 16.07 18.65
CA GLN A 382 -3.80 16.87 19.69
C GLN A 382 -2.30 16.62 19.84
N THR A 383 -1.81 15.45 19.43
CA THR A 383 -0.40 15.06 19.51
C THR A 383 0.08 14.47 18.18
N GLU A 384 1.37 14.59 17.91
CA GLU A 384 1.99 14.03 16.70
C GLU A 384 1.81 12.50 16.62
N VAL A 385 1.90 11.80 17.75
CA VAL A 385 1.70 10.35 17.81
C VAL A 385 0.27 9.96 17.43
N ALA A 386 -0.73 10.66 18.00
CA ALA A 386 -2.14 10.42 17.68
C ALA A 386 -2.45 10.78 16.20
N MET A 387 -1.84 11.84 15.68
CA MET A 387 -2.03 12.25 14.30
C MET A 387 -1.48 11.21 13.31
N LYS A 388 -0.29 10.68 13.57
CA LYS A 388 0.30 9.61 12.74
C LYS A 388 -0.54 8.33 12.78
N GLU A 389 -1.02 7.93 13.95
CA GLU A 389 -1.90 6.76 14.11
C GLU A 389 -3.20 6.96 13.32
N GLN A 390 -3.86 8.11 13.49
CA GLN A 390 -5.10 8.41 12.80
C GLN A 390 -4.91 8.50 11.28
N LYS A 391 -3.78 9.06 10.81
CA LYS A 391 -3.44 9.12 9.39
C LYS A 391 -3.33 7.73 8.76
N LEU A 392 -2.60 6.80 9.40
CA LEU A 392 -2.50 5.41 8.93
C LEU A 392 -3.87 4.74 8.87
N ARG A 393 -4.70 4.93 9.88
CA ARG A 393 -6.08 4.39 9.94
C ARG A 393 -6.97 4.93 8.81
N VAL A 394 -6.87 6.22 8.49
CA VAL A 394 -7.61 6.83 7.36
C VAL A 394 -7.07 6.32 6.02
N GLU A 395 -5.75 6.08 5.90
CA GLU A 395 -5.13 5.50 4.69
C GLU A 395 -5.66 4.08 4.44
N ASP A 396 -5.70 3.23 5.46
CA ASP A 396 -6.23 1.87 5.37
C ASP A 396 -7.72 1.88 4.97
N ALA A 397 -8.51 2.75 5.62
CA ALA A 397 -9.93 2.89 5.31
C ALA A 397 -10.19 3.36 3.87
N LEU A 398 -9.39 4.29 3.35
CA LEU A 398 -9.47 4.74 1.97
C LEU A 398 -9.13 3.61 0.99
N ASN A 399 -8.08 2.84 1.27
CA ASN A 399 -7.67 1.71 0.44
C ASN A 399 -8.70 0.58 0.46
N ALA A 400 -9.23 0.23 1.64
CA ALA A 400 -10.32 -0.72 1.80
C ALA A 400 -11.56 -0.30 1.00
N THR A 401 -11.90 0.97 1.03
CA THR A 401 -13.04 1.52 0.29
C THR A 401 -12.83 1.42 -1.21
N ARG A 402 -11.64 1.73 -1.71
CA ARG A 402 -11.28 1.55 -3.14
C ARG A 402 -11.37 0.08 -3.55
N ALA A 403 -10.81 -0.82 -2.75
CA ALA A 403 -10.88 -2.26 -2.99
C ALA A 403 -12.33 -2.79 -3.04
N ALA A 404 -13.21 -2.23 -2.20
CA ALA A 404 -14.63 -2.56 -2.17
C ALA A 404 -15.39 -2.03 -3.41
N VAL A 405 -15.03 -0.86 -3.91
CA VAL A 405 -15.59 -0.33 -5.16
C VAL A 405 -15.19 -1.18 -6.36
N GLU A 406 -13.96 -1.72 -6.35
CA GLU A 406 -13.44 -2.54 -7.46
C GLU A 406 -14.08 -3.93 -7.53
N GLU A 407 -14.21 -4.65 -6.41
CA GLU A 407 -14.60 -6.08 -6.40
C GLU A 407 -15.83 -6.37 -5.51
N GLY A 408 -16.46 -5.34 -4.94
CA GLY A 408 -17.59 -5.52 -4.04
C GLY A 408 -17.19 -5.86 -2.61
N ILE A 409 -18.19 -6.22 -1.81
CA ILE A 409 -18.10 -6.50 -0.39
C ILE A 409 -18.61 -7.90 -0.05
N VAL A 410 -18.08 -8.46 1.02
CA VAL A 410 -18.52 -9.74 1.62
C VAL A 410 -18.85 -9.53 3.10
N ALA A 411 -19.44 -10.54 3.73
CA ALA A 411 -19.65 -10.55 5.17
C ALA A 411 -18.32 -10.45 5.91
N GLY A 412 -18.16 -9.40 6.73
CA GLY A 412 -16.91 -9.07 7.40
C GLY A 412 -16.63 -9.90 8.65
N GLY A 413 -15.59 -9.49 9.37
CA GLY A 413 -15.20 -10.09 10.65
C GLY A 413 -14.77 -11.55 10.55
N GLY A 414 -14.18 -11.97 9.41
CA GLY A 414 -13.76 -13.35 9.16
C GLY A 414 -14.88 -14.29 8.74
N THR A 415 -16.13 -13.82 8.66
CA THR A 415 -17.32 -14.63 8.31
C THR A 415 -17.22 -15.18 6.89
N ALA A 416 -16.70 -14.40 5.93
CA ALA A 416 -16.54 -14.84 4.55
C ALA A 416 -15.68 -16.10 4.43
N TYR A 417 -14.61 -16.21 5.22
CA TYR A 417 -13.77 -17.41 5.26
C TYR A 417 -14.52 -18.62 5.81
N VAL A 418 -15.31 -18.45 6.88
CA VAL A 418 -16.14 -19.53 7.44
C VAL A 418 -17.17 -20.03 6.43
N ASN A 419 -17.77 -19.11 5.67
CA ASN A 419 -18.73 -19.43 4.61
C ASN A 419 -18.09 -20.20 3.44
N ALA A 420 -16.78 -20.08 3.21
CA ALA A 420 -16.08 -20.83 2.18
C ALA A 420 -15.72 -22.28 2.62
N ILE A 421 -15.65 -22.57 3.92
CA ILE A 421 -15.25 -23.89 4.44
C ILE A 421 -16.09 -25.04 3.87
N PRO A 422 -17.43 -24.97 3.78
CA PRO A 422 -18.24 -26.10 3.24
C PRO A 422 -17.91 -26.45 1.79
N ALA A 423 -17.53 -25.48 0.96
CA ALA A 423 -17.11 -25.72 -0.42
C ALA A 423 -15.74 -26.42 -0.47
N VAL A 424 -14.80 -25.97 0.36
CA VAL A 424 -13.49 -26.62 0.50
C VAL A 424 -13.62 -28.04 1.04
N GLU A 425 -14.50 -28.31 2.00
CA GLU A 425 -14.75 -29.67 2.51
C GLU A 425 -15.34 -30.62 1.46
N LYS A 426 -16.22 -30.10 0.59
CA LYS A 426 -16.69 -30.85 -0.57
C LYS A 426 -15.57 -31.24 -1.53
N LEU A 427 -14.59 -30.33 -1.72
CA LEU A 427 -13.37 -30.63 -2.47
C LEU A 427 -12.53 -31.69 -1.76
N VAL A 428 -12.28 -31.55 -0.45
CA VAL A 428 -11.54 -32.49 0.39
C VAL A 428 -12.11 -33.93 0.27
N ALA A 429 -13.44 -34.08 0.20
CA ALA A 429 -14.08 -35.37 0.04
C ALA A 429 -13.77 -36.03 -1.31
N LYS A 430 -13.37 -35.30 -2.33
CA LYS A 430 -13.01 -35.78 -3.68
C LYS A 430 -11.53 -36.10 -3.83
N LEU A 431 -10.69 -35.64 -2.92
CA LEU A 431 -9.25 -35.81 -2.94
C LEU A 431 -8.80 -37.00 -2.10
N SER A 432 -7.56 -37.48 -2.32
CA SER A 432 -6.97 -38.61 -1.60
C SER A 432 -5.51 -38.32 -1.24
N GLY A 433 -4.95 -39.11 -0.29
CA GLY A 433 -3.54 -39.01 0.13
C GLY A 433 -3.15 -37.57 0.61
N ASP A 434 -1.92 -37.22 0.34
CA ASP A 434 -1.35 -35.93 0.81
C ASP A 434 -1.97 -34.70 0.14
N GLU A 435 -2.57 -34.87 -1.04
CA GLU A 435 -3.34 -33.79 -1.68
C GLU A 435 -4.61 -33.48 -0.87
N LYS A 436 -5.29 -34.48 -0.36
CA LYS A 436 -6.42 -34.33 0.57
C LYS A 436 -5.96 -33.60 1.85
N THR A 437 -4.82 -34.03 2.40
CA THR A 437 -4.23 -33.41 3.59
C THR A 437 -3.95 -31.90 3.34
N GLY A 438 -3.40 -31.53 2.19
CA GLY A 438 -3.18 -30.15 1.81
C GLY A 438 -4.46 -29.32 1.78
N ALA A 439 -5.53 -29.84 1.21
CA ALA A 439 -6.83 -29.16 1.20
C ALA A 439 -7.45 -29.04 2.60
N GLN A 440 -7.25 -30.05 3.48
CA GLN A 440 -7.70 -29.98 4.88
C GLN A 440 -6.98 -28.90 5.69
N ILE A 441 -5.70 -28.66 5.43
CA ILE A 441 -4.93 -27.57 6.06
C ILE A 441 -5.61 -26.23 5.80
N ILE A 442 -5.96 -25.96 4.56
CA ILE A 442 -6.66 -24.71 4.21
C ILE A 442 -8.03 -24.62 4.90
N ALA A 443 -8.84 -25.68 4.85
CA ALA A 443 -10.15 -25.69 5.53
C ALA A 443 -10.05 -25.36 7.03
N ARG A 444 -8.97 -25.81 7.70
CA ARG A 444 -8.71 -25.50 9.11
C ARG A 444 -8.21 -24.08 9.30
N ALA A 445 -7.31 -23.61 8.43
CA ALA A 445 -6.76 -22.26 8.53
C ALA A 445 -7.80 -21.16 8.31
N LEU A 446 -8.83 -21.39 7.49
CA LEU A 446 -9.94 -20.46 7.26
C LEU A 446 -10.74 -20.11 8.53
N GLN A 447 -10.58 -20.86 9.62
CA GLN A 447 -11.19 -20.55 10.93
C GLN A 447 -10.41 -19.47 11.70
N ALA A 448 -9.13 -19.27 11.39
CA ALA A 448 -8.23 -18.45 12.21
C ALA A 448 -8.70 -17.00 12.36
N PRO A 449 -9.16 -16.29 11.31
CA PRO A 449 -9.55 -14.89 11.45
C PRO A 449 -10.69 -14.66 12.45
N ILE A 450 -11.79 -15.39 12.32
CA ILE A 450 -12.94 -15.24 13.23
C ILE A 450 -12.60 -15.65 14.67
N ARG A 451 -11.77 -16.69 14.85
CA ARG A 451 -11.30 -17.12 16.17
C ARG A 451 -10.45 -16.06 16.84
N GLN A 452 -9.51 -15.47 16.10
CA GLN A 452 -8.65 -14.43 16.63
C GLN A 452 -9.42 -13.16 16.99
N ILE A 453 -10.40 -12.76 16.17
CA ILE A 453 -11.29 -11.61 16.47
C ILE A 453 -12.05 -11.85 17.75
N ALA A 454 -12.59 -13.05 17.96
CA ALA A 454 -13.30 -13.42 19.18
C ALA A 454 -12.37 -13.44 20.40
N GLU A 455 -11.17 -14.02 20.28
CA GLU A 455 -10.15 -14.07 21.33
C GLU A 455 -9.70 -12.66 21.74
N ASN A 456 -9.48 -11.75 20.77
CA ASN A 456 -9.15 -10.35 21.06
C ASN A 456 -10.32 -9.62 21.77
N ALA A 457 -11.55 -10.09 21.58
CA ALA A 457 -12.73 -9.61 22.29
C ALA A 457 -12.95 -10.28 23.67
N GLY A 458 -12.09 -11.23 24.06
CA GLY A 458 -12.18 -11.95 25.33
C GLY A 458 -13.17 -13.12 25.33
N VAL A 459 -13.55 -13.62 24.15
CA VAL A 459 -14.48 -14.75 23.98
C VAL A 459 -13.75 -15.91 23.34
N ASP A 460 -14.11 -17.15 23.73
CA ASP A 460 -13.56 -18.36 23.11
C ASP A 460 -13.92 -18.43 21.61
N GLY A 461 -12.90 -18.32 20.75
CA GLY A 461 -13.06 -18.35 19.30
C GLY A 461 -13.62 -19.66 18.76
N SER A 462 -13.44 -20.77 19.47
CA SER A 462 -13.99 -22.06 19.05
C SER A 462 -15.52 -22.09 19.18
N ILE A 463 -16.06 -21.52 20.24
CA ILE A 463 -17.50 -21.41 20.47
C ILE A 463 -18.15 -20.52 19.42
N VAL A 464 -17.50 -19.38 19.13
CA VAL A 464 -17.99 -18.44 18.11
C VAL A 464 -18.01 -19.10 16.72
N TYR A 465 -16.91 -19.74 16.35
CA TYR A 465 -16.80 -20.48 15.08
C TYR A 465 -17.88 -21.56 14.94
N ASP A 466 -18.04 -22.42 15.97
CA ASP A 466 -19.02 -23.53 15.93
C ASP A 466 -20.46 -23.01 15.77
N LYS A 467 -20.81 -21.93 16.47
CA LYS A 467 -22.15 -21.32 16.38
C LYS A 467 -22.43 -20.73 15.00
N ILE A 468 -21.44 -20.05 14.37
CA ILE A 468 -21.59 -19.51 13.01
C ILE A 468 -21.74 -20.65 12.01
N ARG A 469 -20.88 -21.67 12.10
CA ARG A 469 -20.91 -22.83 11.20
C ARG A 469 -22.22 -23.61 11.31
N SER A 470 -22.72 -23.81 12.53
CA SER A 470 -23.96 -24.55 12.78
C SER A 470 -25.21 -23.85 12.23
N SER A 471 -25.18 -22.52 12.07
CA SER A 471 -26.28 -21.76 11.49
C SER A 471 -26.55 -22.12 10.03
N ARG A 472 -25.54 -22.57 9.28
CA ARG A 472 -25.55 -22.85 7.83
C ARG A 472 -26.06 -21.66 6.97
N LYS A 473 -26.18 -20.47 7.54
CA LYS A 473 -26.64 -19.28 6.87
C LYS A 473 -25.44 -18.47 6.37
N VAL A 474 -25.38 -18.21 5.06
CA VAL A 474 -24.36 -17.35 4.47
C VAL A 474 -24.55 -15.93 5.01
N GLY A 475 -23.46 -15.27 5.39
CA GLY A 475 -23.48 -13.91 5.94
C GLY A 475 -23.86 -13.79 7.41
N TYR A 476 -24.25 -14.88 8.10
CA TYR A 476 -24.46 -14.87 9.54
C TYR A 476 -23.14 -14.98 10.27
N GLY A 477 -22.83 -14.02 11.14
CA GLY A 477 -21.56 -13.90 11.82
C GLY A 477 -21.66 -13.38 13.25
N TYR A 478 -20.51 -13.01 13.80
CA TYR A 478 -20.37 -12.52 15.17
C TYR A 478 -19.86 -11.07 15.16
N ASN A 479 -20.66 -10.15 15.69
CA ASN A 479 -20.26 -8.79 15.97
C ASN A 479 -19.47 -8.74 17.28
N ALA A 480 -18.15 -8.72 17.20
CA ALA A 480 -17.27 -8.71 18.36
C ALA A 480 -17.32 -7.39 19.16
N TYR A 481 -17.83 -6.29 18.56
CA TYR A 481 -18.00 -5.02 19.25
C TYR A 481 -19.16 -5.09 20.26
N THR A 482 -20.32 -5.59 19.81
CA THR A 482 -21.55 -5.71 20.64
C THR A 482 -21.71 -7.09 21.29
N GLU A 483 -20.84 -8.05 20.97
CA GLU A 483 -20.88 -9.45 21.45
C GLU A 483 -22.15 -10.18 21.04
N THR A 484 -22.71 -9.85 19.87
CA THR A 484 -23.97 -10.42 19.38
C THR A 484 -23.77 -11.14 18.02
N TYR A 485 -24.67 -12.05 17.72
CA TYR A 485 -24.70 -12.74 16.43
C TYR A 485 -25.75 -12.08 15.53
N CYS A 486 -25.37 -11.77 14.29
CA CYS A 486 -26.22 -11.04 13.36
C CYS A 486 -25.91 -11.37 11.90
N ASP A 487 -26.75 -10.90 10.99
CA ASP A 487 -26.44 -10.87 9.56
C ASP A 487 -25.45 -9.72 9.31
N MET A 488 -24.23 -10.05 8.90
CA MET A 488 -23.10 -9.11 8.90
C MET A 488 -23.31 -7.95 7.90
N ILE A 489 -23.67 -8.24 6.65
CA ILE A 489 -23.84 -7.21 5.62
C ILE A 489 -24.94 -6.21 5.99
N PRO A 490 -26.16 -6.65 6.35
CA PRO A 490 -27.22 -5.73 6.79
C PRO A 490 -26.85 -4.95 8.05
N SER A 491 -26.02 -5.52 8.92
CA SER A 491 -25.53 -4.85 10.14
C SER A 491 -24.37 -3.90 9.87
N GLY A 492 -23.95 -3.73 8.61
CA GLY A 492 -22.86 -2.84 8.21
C GLY A 492 -21.46 -3.41 8.47
N ILE A 493 -21.34 -4.69 8.85
CA ILE A 493 -20.04 -5.33 9.11
C ILE A 493 -19.61 -6.05 7.84
N VAL A 494 -18.78 -5.39 7.06
CA VAL A 494 -18.39 -5.82 5.71
C VAL A 494 -16.87 -5.74 5.54
N ASP A 495 -16.32 -6.66 4.74
CA ASP A 495 -14.94 -6.64 4.28
C ASP A 495 -14.90 -6.51 2.76
N PRO A 496 -13.93 -5.81 2.16
CA PRO A 496 -13.76 -5.80 0.70
C PRO A 496 -13.41 -7.18 0.19
N THR A 497 -14.06 -7.62 -0.88
CA THR A 497 -13.80 -8.93 -1.52
C THR A 497 -12.34 -9.07 -1.96
N LYS A 498 -11.79 -8.01 -2.55
CA LYS A 498 -10.39 -7.94 -2.99
C LYS A 498 -9.43 -8.16 -1.81
N VAL A 499 -9.65 -7.50 -0.67
CA VAL A 499 -8.83 -7.64 0.55
C VAL A 499 -8.91 -9.08 1.06
N THR A 500 -10.12 -9.62 1.20
CA THR A 500 -10.34 -10.96 1.74
C THR A 500 -9.67 -12.05 0.91
N ARG A 501 -9.82 -12.02 -0.44
CA ARG A 501 -9.19 -13.03 -1.30
C ARG A 501 -7.67 -12.89 -1.37
N THR A 502 -7.16 -11.65 -1.51
CA THR A 502 -5.72 -11.39 -1.62
C THR A 502 -4.96 -11.82 -0.37
N ALA A 503 -5.55 -11.59 0.82
CA ALA A 503 -4.98 -12.05 2.08
C ALA A 503 -4.79 -13.58 2.10
N LEU A 504 -5.77 -14.35 1.62
CA LEU A 504 -5.69 -15.81 1.55
C LEU A 504 -4.68 -16.28 0.48
N GLU A 505 -4.68 -15.65 -0.70
CA GLU A 505 -3.75 -15.96 -1.80
C GLU A 505 -2.29 -15.80 -1.36
N ASN A 506 -1.95 -14.65 -0.80
CA ASN A 506 -0.59 -14.34 -0.38
C ASN A 506 -0.15 -15.21 0.81
N ALA A 507 -1.04 -15.42 1.79
CA ALA A 507 -0.78 -16.28 2.92
C ALA A 507 -0.47 -17.72 2.49
N ALA A 508 -1.28 -18.29 1.61
CA ALA A 508 -1.11 -19.66 1.12
C ALA A 508 0.14 -19.80 0.23
N SER A 509 0.45 -18.79 -0.58
CA SER A 509 1.65 -18.76 -1.42
C SER A 509 2.92 -18.90 -0.59
N ILE A 510 3.11 -18.03 0.40
CA ILE A 510 4.30 -18.05 1.26
C ILE A 510 4.31 -19.28 2.18
N ALA A 511 3.17 -19.64 2.76
CA ALA A 511 3.07 -20.85 3.58
C ALA A 511 3.47 -22.11 2.79
N SER A 512 3.09 -22.21 1.52
CA SER A 512 3.51 -23.31 0.63
C SER A 512 5.03 -23.35 0.43
N CYS A 513 5.68 -22.19 0.30
CA CYS A 513 7.13 -22.12 0.21
C CYS A 513 7.80 -22.57 1.53
N VAL A 514 7.30 -22.13 2.67
CA VAL A 514 7.81 -22.55 3.99
C VAL A 514 7.69 -24.06 4.18
N LEU A 515 6.54 -24.64 3.85
CA LEU A 515 6.29 -26.07 4.03
C LEU A 515 7.14 -26.97 3.11
N THR A 516 7.59 -26.45 1.97
CA THR A 516 8.47 -27.15 1.02
C THR A 516 9.96 -26.91 1.29
N THR A 517 10.30 -26.07 2.26
CA THR A 517 11.69 -25.75 2.61
C THR A 517 12.29 -26.86 3.50
N GLU A 518 13.52 -27.30 3.17
CA GLU A 518 14.24 -28.34 3.89
C GLU A 518 15.55 -27.85 4.51
N SER A 519 16.12 -26.75 4.00
CA SER A 519 17.38 -26.19 4.52
C SER A 519 17.38 -24.68 4.51
N LEU A 520 18.06 -24.08 5.49
CA LEU A 520 18.29 -22.64 5.59
C LEU A 520 19.78 -22.33 5.53
N VAL A 521 20.14 -21.27 4.84
CA VAL A 521 21.53 -20.83 4.64
C VAL A 521 21.63 -19.37 5.04
N ALA A 522 22.35 -19.09 6.13
CA ALA A 522 22.60 -17.73 6.62
C ALA A 522 24.10 -17.38 6.55
N ASP A 523 24.42 -16.10 6.59
CA ASP A 523 25.79 -15.67 6.81
C ASP A 523 26.21 -15.95 8.26
N LYS A 524 27.44 -16.49 8.42
CA LYS A 524 27.97 -16.68 9.77
C LYS A 524 28.30 -15.30 10.35
N PRO A 525 27.84 -14.97 11.56
CA PRO A 525 28.19 -13.72 12.21
C PRO A 525 29.72 -13.54 12.27
N ASP A 526 30.20 -12.39 11.85
CA ASP A 526 31.64 -12.04 11.97
C ASP A 526 31.79 -10.97 13.06
N PRO A 527 32.16 -11.36 14.28
CA PRO A 527 32.27 -10.43 15.41
C PRO A 527 33.23 -9.26 15.15
N LYS A 528 34.18 -9.42 14.21
CA LYS A 528 35.11 -8.36 13.84
C LYS A 528 34.51 -7.36 12.86
N ALA A 529 33.66 -7.83 11.93
CA ALA A 529 32.96 -6.97 11.01
C ALA A 529 31.86 -6.19 11.73
N ASP A 530 31.14 -6.85 12.65
CA ASP A 530 30.08 -6.23 13.47
C ASP A 530 30.66 -5.17 14.41
N ALA A 531 31.80 -5.45 15.06
CA ALA A 531 32.50 -4.47 15.87
C ALA A 531 33.06 -3.29 15.05
N ALA A 532 33.52 -3.52 13.81
CA ALA A 532 33.99 -2.47 12.93
C ALA A 532 32.83 -1.57 12.42
N MET A 533 31.65 -2.14 12.11
CA MET A 533 30.45 -1.38 11.76
C MET A 533 29.93 -0.56 12.96
N ALA A 534 29.92 -1.14 14.16
CA ALA A 534 29.53 -0.43 15.38
C ALA A 534 30.50 0.72 15.71
N ALA A 535 31.80 0.53 15.53
CA ALA A 535 32.79 1.57 15.70
C ALA A 535 32.71 2.69 14.65
N ALA A 536 32.41 2.34 13.38
CA ALA A 536 32.17 3.32 12.31
C ALA A 536 30.91 4.15 12.54
N ALA A 537 29.84 3.54 13.07
CA ALA A 537 28.62 4.23 13.44
C ALA A 537 28.79 5.18 14.64
N GLN A 538 29.70 4.87 15.57
CA GLN A 538 30.05 5.73 16.72
C GLN A 538 31.09 6.80 16.37
N GLY A 539 31.95 6.56 15.38
CA GLY A 539 33.04 7.48 14.98
C GLY A 539 32.58 8.66 14.08
N GLY A 540 31.38 8.62 13.52
CA GLY A 540 30.83 9.68 12.66
C GLY A 540 30.35 10.95 13.39
N GLY A 541 30.39 11.00 14.71
CA GLY A 541 29.84 12.09 15.53
C GLY A 541 30.85 13.09 16.12
N MET A 542 32.16 12.98 15.87
CA MET A 542 33.18 13.82 16.53
C MET A 542 34.20 14.45 15.57
N GLY A 543 33.71 15.15 14.56
CA GLY A 543 34.56 15.89 13.60
C GLY A 543 33.96 17.20 13.17
N GLY A 544 33.74 18.14 14.11
CA GLY A 544 33.18 19.44 13.75
C GLY A 544 33.20 20.45 14.88
N MET A 545 34.37 20.64 15.51
CA MET A 545 34.61 21.83 16.32
C MET A 545 36.10 22.18 16.23
N TYR A 546 36.40 23.01 15.24
CA TYR A 546 37.43 24.06 15.29
C TYR A 546 37.16 25.02 14.15
#